data_c52621a10bbddf095e3d78a46e769645
#
_entry.id   c52621a10bbddf095e3d78a46e769645
#
_cell.length_a   1.000
_cell.length_b   1.000
_cell.length_c   1.000
_cell.angle_alpha   90.00
_cell.angle_beta   90.00
_cell.angle_gamma   90.00
#
_symmetry.space_group_name_H-M   'P 1'
#
loop_
_entity.id
_entity.type
_entity.pdbx_description
1 polymer ?
#
loop_
_entity_poly.entity_id
_entity_poly.type
_entity_poly.pdbx_seq_one_letter_code
_entity_poly.pdbx_strand_id
1 'polypeptide(L)'
;MIQFLPELRDGYARNVITHSKASLSIISETHSAADVGAVLGLEPSRTAEIGDRKSLSGLPRKYSLWVLDAPVENTSNGGRGVDPLEALAEVLRGKAAALASLRPHYTTELVYGGFSDSSQGSWVFPAKLMAELGALGCDFLGTAYLDEPEYDTPSVREEVVLPVIAGRESEFEAAFATAQHIVAASPGFRDLTLSRGLETPNHYLLLIEWDSLEAHEEGFRGSPAYDQWRALLHHFYEPFPEVAHFAEIVRLRG
;
A
#
# COMPACT_ATOMS: atom_id res chain seq x y z
N MET A 1 12.34 -10.66 -26.20
CA MET A 1 11.42 -9.63 -26.71
C MET A 1 10.02 -10.04 -26.26
N ILE A 2 9.54 -9.47 -25.14
CA ILE A 2 8.19 -9.78 -24.60
C ILE A 2 7.22 -8.98 -25.46
N GLN A 3 6.44 -9.68 -26.25
CA GLN A 3 5.40 -9.12 -27.08
C GLN A 3 4.20 -8.83 -26.16
N PHE A 4 4.00 -7.57 -25.77
CA PHE A 4 2.81 -7.14 -25.05
C PHE A 4 1.61 -7.28 -25.99
N LEU A 5 0.74 -8.24 -25.69
CA LEU A 5 -0.51 -8.46 -26.41
C LEU A 5 -1.44 -7.24 -26.21
N PRO A 6 -2.03 -6.69 -27.27
CA PRO A 6 -2.94 -5.53 -27.19
C PRO A 6 -4.15 -5.75 -26.29
N GLU A 7 -4.60 -6.99 -26.16
CA GLU A 7 -5.75 -7.39 -25.34
C GLU A 7 -5.54 -7.23 -23.82
N LEU A 8 -4.28 -7.15 -23.36
CA LEU A 8 -3.99 -6.86 -21.95
C LEU A 8 -4.17 -5.38 -21.60
N ARG A 9 -4.25 -4.48 -22.59
CA ARG A 9 -4.45 -3.05 -22.31
C ARG A 9 -5.86 -2.72 -21.83
N ASP A 10 -6.87 -3.40 -22.33
CA ASP A 10 -8.28 -3.12 -21.96
C ASP A 10 -8.69 -3.80 -20.64
N GLY A 11 -8.07 -4.92 -20.27
CA GLY A 11 -8.32 -5.63 -19.02
C GLY A 11 -7.63 -5.01 -17.78
N TYR A 12 -6.48 -4.35 -17.99
CA TYR A 12 -5.75 -3.61 -16.92
C TYR A 12 -6.16 -2.15 -16.80
N ALA A 13 -7.01 -1.65 -17.67
CA ALA A 13 -7.43 -0.25 -17.74
C ALA A 13 -8.61 0.11 -16.81
N ARG A 14 -9.03 -0.74 -15.92
CA ARG A 14 -9.80 -0.30 -14.76
C ARG A 14 -8.83 0.27 -13.75
N ASN A 15 -8.63 1.55 -13.90
CA ASN A 15 -7.76 2.34 -13.08
C ASN A 15 -8.32 2.33 -11.66
N VAL A 16 -7.62 1.65 -10.79
CA VAL A 16 -7.94 1.52 -9.38
C VAL A 16 -7.44 2.75 -8.60
N ILE A 17 -6.82 3.71 -9.28
CA ILE A 17 -6.45 4.99 -8.68
C ILE A 17 -7.66 5.92 -8.66
N THR A 18 -8.23 6.07 -7.49
CA THR A 18 -9.43 6.88 -7.26
C THR A 18 -9.10 8.35 -7.10
N HIS A 19 -7.89 8.64 -6.64
CA HIS A 19 -7.44 9.99 -6.37
C HIS A 19 -5.93 10.11 -6.58
N SER A 20 -5.46 11.21 -7.13
CA SER A 20 -4.04 11.50 -7.24
C SER A 20 -3.74 12.99 -7.06
N LYS A 21 -2.56 13.28 -6.52
CA LYS A 21 -2.03 14.63 -6.28
C LYS A 21 -0.61 14.72 -6.78
N ALA A 22 -0.21 15.90 -7.22
CA ALA A 22 1.18 16.19 -7.54
C ALA A 22 1.58 17.57 -7.00
N SER A 23 2.86 17.72 -6.67
CA SER A 23 3.42 18.99 -6.27
C SER A 23 4.91 19.07 -6.61
N LEU A 24 5.42 20.31 -6.73
CA LEU A 24 6.84 20.59 -6.67
C LEU A 24 7.18 20.99 -5.23
N SER A 25 8.13 20.29 -4.62
CA SER A 25 8.65 20.54 -3.28
C SER A 25 10.10 21.00 -3.37
N ILE A 26 10.43 22.11 -2.71
CA ILE A 26 11.77 22.69 -2.68
C ILE A 26 12.16 22.92 -1.23
N ILE A 27 13.26 22.31 -0.81
CA ILE A 27 13.65 22.19 0.59
C ILE A 27 15.09 22.69 0.76
N SER A 28 15.38 23.40 1.86
CA SER A 28 16.73 23.77 2.23
C SER A 28 16.91 23.74 3.75
N GLU A 29 18.07 23.28 4.21
CA GLU A 29 18.47 23.36 5.62
C GLU A 29 19.14 24.70 5.96
N THR A 30 19.45 25.53 4.96
CA THR A 30 20.28 26.73 5.15
C THR A 30 19.71 27.99 4.51
N HIS A 31 18.77 27.89 3.58
CA HIS A 31 18.21 29.02 2.82
C HIS A 31 16.71 29.17 3.05
N SER A 32 16.20 30.40 2.89
CA SER A 32 14.78 30.71 3.08
C SER A 32 13.91 30.23 1.94
N ALA A 33 12.69 29.80 2.25
CA ALA A 33 11.67 29.49 1.24
C ALA A 33 11.21 30.71 0.47
N ALA A 34 11.32 31.92 1.04
CA ALA A 34 10.92 33.17 0.38
C ALA A 34 11.72 33.44 -0.90
N ASP A 35 12.98 33.04 -0.98
CA ASP A 35 13.84 33.24 -2.15
C ASP A 35 13.38 32.45 -3.38
N VAL A 36 12.74 31.32 -3.16
CA VAL A 36 12.33 30.38 -4.23
C VAL A 36 11.28 30.98 -5.14
N GLY A 37 10.27 31.65 -4.57
CA GLY A 37 9.19 32.31 -5.33
C GLY A 37 9.72 33.37 -6.28
N ALA A 38 10.68 34.18 -5.83
CA ALA A 38 11.30 35.21 -6.65
C ALA A 38 12.09 34.60 -7.84
N VAL A 39 12.81 33.49 -7.63
CA VAL A 39 13.60 32.81 -8.68
C VAL A 39 12.68 32.15 -9.71
N LEU A 40 11.62 31.46 -9.24
CA LEU A 40 10.70 30.76 -10.13
C LEU A 40 9.68 31.69 -10.79
N GLY A 41 9.38 32.86 -10.19
CA GLY A 41 8.27 33.73 -10.60
C GLY A 41 6.92 33.01 -10.44
N LEU A 42 6.78 32.24 -9.37
CA LEU A 42 5.58 31.46 -9.02
C LEU A 42 5.24 31.66 -7.56
N GLU A 43 3.94 31.71 -7.26
CA GLU A 43 3.46 31.76 -5.88
C GLU A 43 3.30 30.34 -5.32
N PRO A 44 3.78 30.05 -4.12
CA PRO A 44 3.63 28.75 -3.51
C PRO A 44 2.22 28.50 -3.00
N SER A 45 1.80 27.24 -2.98
CA SER A 45 0.58 26.81 -2.28
C SER A 45 0.77 26.83 -0.76
N ARG A 46 2.00 26.59 -0.31
CA ARG A 46 2.39 26.64 1.12
C ARG A 46 3.89 26.82 1.28
N THR A 47 4.28 27.49 2.36
CA THR A 47 5.67 27.64 2.77
C THR A 47 5.84 27.35 4.26
N ALA A 48 7.09 27.11 4.65
CA ALA A 48 7.51 27.11 6.05
C ALA A 48 8.99 27.50 6.12
N GLU A 49 9.38 28.18 7.19
CA GLU A 49 10.76 28.60 7.41
C GLU A 49 11.46 27.73 8.47
N ILE A 50 12.80 27.79 8.47
CA ILE A 50 13.61 27.18 9.52
C ILE A 50 13.22 27.83 10.86
N GLY A 51 12.96 27.00 11.88
CA GLY A 51 12.49 27.48 13.18
C GLY A 51 10.98 27.52 13.36
N ASP A 52 10.19 27.46 12.28
CA ASP A 52 8.74 27.40 12.37
C ASP A 52 8.30 26.14 13.14
N ARG A 53 7.17 26.25 13.84
CA ARG A 53 6.56 25.14 14.57
C ARG A 53 5.20 24.78 13.96
N LYS A 54 4.97 23.48 13.74
CA LYS A 54 3.66 22.95 13.30
C LYS A 54 2.55 23.12 14.35
N SER A 55 2.93 23.16 15.63
CA SER A 55 2.05 23.35 16.78
C SER A 55 2.83 23.98 17.92
N LEU A 56 2.14 24.52 18.93
CA LEU A 56 2.76 25.13 20.11
C LEU A 56 3.72 24.21 20.85
N SER A 57 3.46 22.90 20.85
CA SER A 57 4.29 21.87 21.46
C SER A 57 5.25 21.17 20.48
N GLY A 58 5.19 21.49 19.17
CA GLY A 58 6.01 20.88 18.13
C GLY A 58 7.48 21.33 18.20
N LEU A 59 8.38 20.44 17.78
CA LEU A 59 9.79 20.80 17.57
C LEU A 59 9.91 21.83 16.42
N PRO A 60 10.85 22.78 16.53
CA PRO A 60 11.15 23.70 15.43
C PRO A 60 11.57 22.93 14.17
N ARG A 61 11.18 23.42 13.01
CA ARG A 61 11.61 22.88 11.71
C ARG A 61 13.12 23.09 11.55
N LYS A 62 13.78 22.07 11.03
CA LYS A 62 15.21 22.10 10.69
C LYS A 62 15.47 22.55 9.25
N TYR A 63 14.43 22.71 8.46
CA TYR A 63 14.51 23.07 7.04
C TYR A 63 13.40 24.04 6.67
N SER A 64 13.66 24.87 5.69
CA SER A 64 12.65 25.64 4.98
C SER A 64 11.97 24.77 3.93
N LEU A 65 10.73 25.09 3.59
CA LEU A 65 9.91 24.34 2.64
C LEU A 65 9.11 25.32 1.78
N TRP A 66 9.20 25.18 0.48
CA TRP A 66 8.37 25.85 -0.52
C TRP A 66 7.66 24.77 -1.34
N VAL A 67 6.35 24.82 -1.48
CA VAL A 67 5.56 23.84 -2.19
C VAL A 67 4.60 24.52 -3.15
N LEU A 68 4.57 24.02 -4.37
CA LEU A 68 3.57 24.36 -5.39
C LEU A 68 2.77 23.09 -5.69
N ASP A 69 1.51 23.07 -5.28
CA ASP A 69 0.60 21.99 -5.62
C ASP A 69 0.12 22.13 -7.07
N ALA A 70 -0.15 21.01 -7.73
CA ALA A 70 -0.76 21.02 -9.04
C ALA A 70 -2.13 21.74 -8.99
N PRO A 71 -2.50 22.48 -10.04
CA PRO A 71 -3.77 23.23 -10.04
C PRO A 71 -5.01 22.33 -10.16
N VAL A 72 -4.82 21.04 -10.38
CA VAL A 72 -5.88 20.04 -10.47
C VAL A 72 -5.55 18.84 -9.60
N GLU A 73 -6.57 18.28 -8.97
CA GLU A 73 -6.53 16.96 -8.34
C GLU A 73 -7.33 16.01 -9.23
N ASN A 74 -6.83 14.79 -9.45
CA ASN A 74 -7.63 13.79 -10.13
C ASN A 74 -8.54 13.12 -9.10
N THR A 75 -9.85 13.33 -9.26
CA THR A 75 -10.89 12.71 -8.42
C THR A 75 -11.82 11.83 -9.24
N SER A 76 -11.51 11.57 -10.52
CA SER A 76 -12.44 10.91 -11.44
C SER A 76 -12.19 9.42 -11.56
N ASN A 77 -13.25 8.65 -11.44
CA ASN A 77 -13.34 7.25 -11.84
C ASN A 77 -13.05 7.12 -13.35
N GLY A 78 -11.84 6.69 -13.72
CA GLY A 78 -11.49 6.34 -15.08
C GLY A 78 -10.44 7.21 -15.79
N GLY A 79 -9.86 8.22 -15.14
CA GLY A 79 -8.70 8.96 -15.65
C GLY A 79 -7.42 8.11 -15.60
N ARG A 80 -6.37 8.53 -16.33
CA ARG A 80 -5.05 7.85 -16.30
C ARG A 80 -4.30 8.02 -14.97
N GLY A 81 -4.85 8.77 -14.03
CA GLY A 81 -4.27 9.07 -12.73
C GLY A 81 -3.07 10.04 -12.77
N VAL A 82 -2.67 10.51 -13.94
CA VAL A 82 -1.49 11.37 -14.15
C VAL A 82 -1.82 12.84 -14.40
N ASP A 83 -3.10 13.19 -14.46
CA ASP A 83 -3.57 14.53 -14.77
C ASP A 83 -2.94 15.63 -13.89
N PRO A 84 -2.73 15.43 -12.57
CA PRO A 84 -2.01 16.40 -11.74
C PRO A 84 -0.55 16.61 -12.16
N LEU A 85 0.15 15.57 -12.60
CA LEU A 85 1.52 15.69 -13.11
C LEU A 85 1.56 16.42 -14.46
N GLU A 86 0.61 16.14 -15.36
CA GLU A 86 0.48 16.85 -16.64
C GLU A 86 0.22 18.36 -16.40
N ALA A 87 -0.69 18.68 -15.48
CA ALA A 87 -0.98 20.07 -15.11
C ALA A 87 0.22 20.77 -14.45
N LEU A 88 0.95 20.08 -13.59
CA LEU A 88 2.15 20.61 -12.96
C LEU A 88 3.26 20.83 -13.98
N ALA A 89 3.48 19.90 -14.92
CA ALA A 89 4.45 20.04 -16.01
C ALA A 89 4.15 21.28 -16.88
N GLU A 90 2.86 21.57 -17.13
CA GLU A 90 2.45 22.78 -17.86
C GLU A 90 2.83 24.06 -17.11
N VAL A 91 2.54 24.13 -15.80
CA VAL A 91 2.92 25.29 -14.95
C VAL A 91 4.43 25.49 -14.90
N LEU A 92 5.19 24.39 -14.89
CA LEU A 92 6.66 24.41 -14.80
C LEU A 92 7.35 24.52 -16.17
N ARG A 93 6.60 24.65 -17.24
CA ARG A 93 7.17 24.80 -18.59
C ARG A 93 8.10 26.01 -18.66
N GLY A 94 9.32 25.80 -19.15
CA GLY A 94 10.35 26.83 -19.24
C GLY A 94 11.06 27.17 -17.94
N LYS A 95 10.78 26.47 -16.82
CA LYS A 95 11.41 26.74 -15.51
C LYS A 95 12.67 25.94 -15.24
N ALA A 96 13.12 25.06 -16.15
CA ALA A 96 14.27 24.18 -15.94
C ALA A 96 15.56 24.92 -15.55
N ALA A 97 15.85 26.07 -16.19
CA ALA A 97 17.03 26.87 -15.86
C ALA A 97 16.93 27.52 -14.46
N ALA A 98 15.76 28.00 -14.08
CA ALA A 98 15.51 28.56 -12.74
C ALA A 98 15.62 27.48 -11.66
N LEU A 99 15.05 26.29 -11.88
CA LEU A 99 15.22 25.14 -11.00
C LEU A 99 16.69 24.71 -10.88
N ALA A 100 17.43 24.72 -12.00
CA ALA A 100 18.86 24.42 -11.97
C ALA A 100 19.66 25.40 -11.12
N SER A 101 19.29 26.68 -11.09
CA SER A 101 19.96 27.69 -10.26
C SER A 101 19.71 27.54 -8.76
N LEU A 102 18.61 26.89 -8.37
CA LEU A 102 18.29 26.61 -6.96
C LEU A 102 19.06 25.41 -6.40
N ARG A 103 19.38 24.40 -7.21
CA ARG A 103 19.96 23.12 -6.75
C ARG A 103 21.24 23.20 -5.91
N PRO A 104 22.15 24.18 -6.07
CA PRO A 104 23.30 24.29 -5.18
C PRO A 104 22.94 24.50 -3.70
N HIS A 105 21.72 24.99 -3.43
CA HIS A 105 21.28 25.38 -2.09
C HIS A 105 19.98 24.71 -1.66
N TYR A 106 19.25 24.09 -2.58
CA TYR A 106 17.94 23.49 -2.36
C TYR A 106 17.86 22.10 -2.99
N THR A 107 17.21 21.19 -2.32
CA THR A 107 16.71 19.94 -2.92
C THR A 107 15.39 20.24 -3.63
N THR A 108 15.24 19.78 -4.88
CA THR A 108 14.06 20.00 -5.70
C THR A 108 13.43 18.67 -6.07
N GLU A 109 12.19 18.45 -5.66
CA GLU A 109 11.48 17.17 -5.81
C GLU A 109 10.11 17.37 -6.46
N LEU A 110 9.81 16.59 -7.47
CA LEU A 110 8.45 16.38 -7.96
C LEU A 110 7.83 15.26 -7.14
N VAL A 111 6.82 15.59 -6.39
CA VAL A 111 6.12 14.64 -5.51
C VAL A 111 4.81 14.24 -6.16
N TYR A 112 4.56 12.94 -6.24
CA TYR A 112 3.31 12.38 -6.74
C TYR A 112 2.75 11.38 -5.73
N GLY A 113 1.48 11.53 -5.38
CA GLY A 113 0.74 10.60 -4.54
C GLY A 113 -0.47 10.06 -5.28
N GLY A 114 -0.61 8.73 -5.32
CA GLY A 114 -1.79 8.06 -5.86
C GLY A 114 -2.47 7.23 -4.79
N PHE A 115 -3.80 7.32 -4.73
CA PHE A 115 -4.64 6.61 -3.78
C PHE A 115 -5.48 5.58 -4.55
N SER A 116 -5.45 4.33 -4.10
CA SER A 116 -6.23 3.23 -4.65
C SER A 116 -7.24 2.76 -3.61
N ASP A 117 -8.41 2.37 -4.06
CA ASP A 117 -9.45 1.71 -3.26
C ASP A 117 -9.27 0.17 -3.24
N SER A 118 -8.10 -0.30 -3.58
CA SER A 118 -7.76 -1.72 -3.53
C SER A 118 -6.29 -1.93 -3.16
N SER A 119 -5.94 -3.15 -2.81
CA SER A 119 -4.56 -3.57 -2.53
C SER A 119 -3.64 -3.53 -3.76
N GLN A 120 -4.16 -3.21 -4.94
CA GLN A 120 -3.40 -3.05 -6.17
C GLN A 120 -3.73 -1.72 -6.82
N GLY A 121 -2.70 -1.03 -7.30
CA GLY A 121 -2.82 0.19 -8.06
C GLY A 121 -1.75 0.25 -9.13
N SER A 122 -2.08 0.76 -10.31
CA SER A 122 -1.11 0.96 -11.38
C SER A 122 -1.31 2.30 -12.05
N TRP A 123 -0.20 2.86 -12.52
CA TRP A 123 -0.19 4.08 -13.31
C TRP A 123 0.50 3.82 -14.63
N VAL A 124 0.10 4.56 -15.64
CA VAL A 124 0.86 4.64 -16.89
C VAL A 124 1.36 6.07 -17.03
N PHE A 125 2.65 6.26 -16.84
CA PHE A 125 3.29 7.54 -17.12
C PHE A 125 3.64 7.60 -18.62
N PRO A 126 2.99 8.48 -19.41
CA PRO A 126 3.29 8.61 -20.82
C PRO A 126 4.76 9.01 -21.03
N ALA A 127 5.43 8.42 -22.01
CA ALA A 127 6.85 8.72 -22.28
C ALA A 127 7.10 10.22 -22.53
N LYS A 128 6.16 10.93 -23.15
CA LYS A 128 6.23 12.38 -23.36
C LYS A 128 6.24 13.13 -22.03
N LEU A 129 5.33 12.77 -21.10
CA LEU A 129 5.28 13.37 -19.77
C LEU A 129 6.58 13.13 -19.01
N MET A 130 7.08 11.90 -19.02
CA MET A 130 8.35 11.56 -18.36
C MET A 130 9.54 12.35 -18.92
N ALA A 131 9.56 12.59 -20.22
CA ALA A 131 10.58 13.43 -20.84
C ALA A 131 10.47 14.90 -20.42
N GLU A 132 9.25 15.45 -20.33
CA GLU A 132 8.99 16.82 -19.88
C GLU A 132 9.39 17.00 -18.41
N LEU A 133 9.00 16.08 -17.53
CA LEU A 133 9.38 16.09 -16.10
C LEU A 133 10.89 15.90 -15.92
N GLY A 134 11.50 14.98 -16.65
CA GLY A 134 12.95 14.74 -16.62
C GLY A 134 13.77 15.97 -17.06
N ALA A 135 13.26 16.76 -18.00
CA ALA A 135 13.91 18.00 -18.44
C ALA A 135 13.96 19.10 -17.35
N LEU A 136 13.09 19.04 -16.34
CA LEU A 136 13.12 19.93 -15.17
C LEU A 136 14.33 19.62 -14.27
N GLY A 137 14.83 18.38 -14.29
CA GLY A 137 15.99 17.91 -13.52
C GLY A 137 15.74 17.87 -12.02
N CYS A 138 14.50 17.71 -11.59
CA CYS A 138 14.12 17.46 -10.20
C CYS A 138 14.11 15.97 -9.92
N ASP A 139 14.35 15.58 -8.66
CA ASP A 139 14.10 14.21 -8.23
C ASP A 139 12.59 13.91 -8.30
N PHE A 140 12.24 12.65 -8.50
CA PHE A 140 10.84 12.22 -8.55
C PHE A 140 10.53 11.28 -7.39
N LEU A 141 9.66 11.73 -6.47
CA LEU A 141 9.17 10.94 -5.35
C LEU A 141 7.73 10.48 -5.63
N GLY A 142 7.55 9.20 -5.88
CA GLY A 142 6.24 8.57 -6.04
C GLY A 142 5.82 7.83 -4.76
N THR A 143 4.60 8.06 -4.29
CA THR A 143 4.00 7.34 -3.16
C THR A 143 2.67 6.74 -3.58
N ALA A 144 2.48 5.45 -3.32
CA ALA A 144 1.21 4.77 -3.45
C ALA A 144 0.56 4.63 -2.07
N TYR A 145 -0.69 5.06 -1.97
CA TYR A 145 -1.55 4.77 -0.84
C TYR A 145 -2.56 3.74 -1.31
N LEU A 146 -2.37 2.51 -0.88
CA LEU A 146 -3.26 1.41 -1.21
C LEU A 146 -4.21 1.24 -0.03
N ASP A 147 -5.51 1.25 -0.30
CA ASP A 147 -6.46 0.76 0.67
C ASP A 147 -6.32 -0.76 0.69
N GLU A 148 -5.94 -1.31 1.82
CA GLU A 148 -6.29 -2.69 2.07
C GLU A 148 -7.82 -2.76 2.01
N PRO A 149 -8.40 -3.75 1.34
CA PRO A 149 -9.84 -3.88 1.31
C PRO A 149 -10.32 -3.88 2.76
N GLU A 150 -10.93 -2.79 3.19
CA GLU A 150 -11.72 -2.77 4.40
C GLU A 150 -12.87 -3.75 4.13
N TYR A 151 -12.74 -4.95 4.63
CA TYR A 151 -13.88 -5.85 4.71
C TYR A 151 -14.83 -5.24 5.75
N ASP A 152 -15.62 -4.26 5.31
CA ASP A 152 -16.68 -3.61 6.09
C ASP A 152 -17.84 -4.59 6.39
N THR A 153 -17.76 -5.79 5.81
CA THR A 153 -18.66 -6.88 6.14
C THR A 153 -18.13 -7.60 7.38
N PRO A 154 -18.99 -7.88 8.35
CA PRO A 154 -18.61 -8.69 9.51
C PRO A 154 -17.88 -9.95 9.07
N SER A 155 -16.69 -10.18 9.60
CA SER A 155 -15.94 -11.41 9.38
C SER A 155 -16.06 -12.31 10.59
N VAL A 156 -15.91 -13.59 10.37
CA VAL A 156 -15.79 -14.58 11.43
C VAL A 156 -14.34 -15.05 11.46
N ARG A 157 -13.72 -14.87 12.63
CA ARG A 157 -12.37 -15.38 12.87
C ARG A 157 -12.47 -16.78 13.43
N GLU A 158 -11.89 -17.74 12.73
CA GLU A 158 -11.55 -19.05 13.26
C GLU A 158 -10.23 -18.96 14.01
N GLU A 159 -10.19 -19.45 15.25
CA GLU A 159 -9.00 -19.53 16.07
C GLU A 159 -8.79 -20.95 16.55
N VAL A 160 -7.57 -21.46 16.37
CA VAL A 160 -7.20 -22.78 16.86
C VAL A 160 -5.73 -22.82 17.26
N VAL A 161 -5.47 -23.38 18.44
CA VAL A 161 -4.10 -23.73 18.85
C VAL A 161 -3.84 -25.17 18.42
N LEU A 162 -2.86 -25.35 17.54
CA LEU A 162 -2.47 -26.64 16.99
C LEU A 162 -1.31 -27.23 17.82
N PRO A 163 -1.56 -28.21 18.69
CA PRO A 163 -0.50 -28.90 19.45
C PRO A 163 0.16 -29.96 18.57
N VAL A 164 1.19 -29.58 17.85
CA VAL A 164 1.96 -30.49 17.00
C VAL A 164 2.78 -31.43 17.86
N ILE A 165 2.84 -32.70 17.47
CA ILE A 165 3.69 -33.72 18.14
C ILE A 165 5.14 -33.21 18.17
N ALA A 166 5.73 -33.14 19.37
CA ALA A 166 7.07 -32.61 19.54
C ALA A 166 8.10 -33.36 18.70
N GLY A 167 8.96 -32.59 18.00
CA GLY A 167 9.96 -33.12 17.07
C GLY A 167 9.46 -33.26 15.62
N ARG A 168 8.17 -33.00 15.35
CA ARG A 168 7.60 -33.05 14.00
C ARG A 168 7.29 -31.66 13.42
N GLU A 169 7.78 -30.60 14.04
CA GLU A 169 7.48 -29.20 13.68
C GLU A 169 7.85 -28.90 12.23
N SER A 170 9.04 -29.32 11.78
CA SER A 170 9.50 -29.08 10.40
C SER A 170 8.68 -29.84 9.36
N GLU A 171 8.22 -31.07 9.69
CA GLU A 171 7.35 -31.86 8.81
C GLU A 171 5.98 -31.19 8.70
N PHE A 172 5.44 -30.73 9.83
CA PHE A 172 4.19 -29.99 9.88
C PHE A 172 4.25 -28.69 9.07
N GLU A 173 5.29 -27.87 9.24
CA GLU A 173 5.46 -26.63 8.50
C GLU A 173 5.54 -26.86 6.99
N ALA A 174 6.24 -27.91 6.55
CA ALA A 174 6.31 -28.30 5.14
C ALA A 174 4.94 -28.78 4.60
N ALA A 175 4.18 -29.55 5.38
CA ALA A 175 2.83 -29.97 5.01
C ALA A 175 1.86 -28.77 4.98
N PHE A 176 1.98 -27.85 5.94
CA PHE A 176 1.16 -26.65 6.02
C PHE A 176 1.40 -25.72 4.84
N ALA A 177 2.63 -25.58 4.35
CA ALA A 177 2.96 -24.81 3.16
C ALA A 177 2.18 -25.27 1.90
N THR A 178 1.77 -26.54 1.87
CA THR A 178 0.89 -27.08 0.81
C THR A 178 -0.59 -26.87 1.18
N ALA A 179 -0.97 -27.17 2.42
CA ALA A 179 -2.34 -27.14 2.87
C ALA A 179 -2.96 -25.73 2.83
N GLN A 180 -2.19 -24.66 3.13
CA GLN A 180 -2.66 -23.29 3.10
C GLN A 180 -3.32 -22.89 1.77
N HIS A 181 -2.84 -23.42 0.65
CA HIS A 181 -3.41 -23.11 -0.67
C HIS A 181 -4.77 -23.79 -0.90
N ILE A 182 -5.05 -24.88 -0.18
CA ILE A 182 -6.33 -25.58 -0.24
C ILE A 182 -7.42 -24.72 0.42
N VAL A 183 -7.16 -24.22 1.62
CA VAL A 183 -8.12 -23.38 2.33
C VAL A 183 -8.26 -22.02 1.65
N ALA A 184 -7.18 -21.45 1.15
CA ALA A 184 -7.19 -20.16 0.44
C ALA A 184 -8.02 -20.17 -0.86
N ALA A 185 -8.22 -21.34 -1.46
CA ALA A 185 -9.08 -21.50 -2.63
C ALA A 185 -10.57 -21.67 -2.30
N SER A 186 -10.94 -21.74 -1.01
CA SER A 186 -12.31 -21.97 -0.58
C SER A 186 -13.16 -20.72 -0.66
N PRO A 187 -14.42 -20.79 -1.13
CA PRO A 187 -15.33 -19.66 -1.12
C PRO A 187 -15.50 -19.09 0.30
N GLY A 188 -15.46 -17.76 0.41
CA GLY A 188 -15.59 -17.06 1.69
C GLY A 188 -14.31 -17.02 2.54
N PHE A 189 -13.19 -17.58 2.07
CA PHE A 189 -11.88 -17.36 2.68
C PHE A 189 -11.43 -15.91 2.48
N ARG A 190 -10.85 -15.27 3.53
CA ARG A 190 -10.31 -13.91 3.48
C ARG A 190 -8.82 -13.85 3.75
N ASP A 191 -8.40 -14.40 4.88
CA ASP A 191 -7.00 -14.34 5.34
C ASP A 191 -6.64 -15.53 6.22
N LEU A 192 -5.33 -15.83 6.30
CA LEU A 192 -4.78 -16.88 7.15
C LEU A 192 -3.45 -16.44 7.75
N THR A 193 -3.33 -16.61 9.05
CA THR A 193 -2.06 -16.45 9.77
C THR A 193 -1.75 -17.69 10.58
N LEU A 194 -0.54 -18.24 10.41
CA LEU A 194 0.02 -19.28 11.27
C LEU A 194 1.20 -18.73 12.05
N SER A 195 1.12 -18.75 13.37
CA SER A 195 2.17 -18.27 14.27
C SER A 195 2.69 -19.40 15.14
N ARG A 196 4.02 -19.51 15.28
CA ARG A 196 4.65 -20.47 16.17
C ARG A 196 4.73 -19.92 17.59
N GLY A 197 4.38 -20.74 18.59
CA GLY A 197 4.52 -20.40 20.00
C GLY A 197 5.96 -20.16 20.40
N LEU A 198 6.23 -19.04 21.10
CA LEU A 198 7.57 -18.72 21.59
C LEU A 198 7.93 -19.51 22.84
N GLU A 199 6.96 -19.66 23.76
CA GLU A 199 7.12 -20.42 25.00
C GLU A 199 6.99 -21.94 24.80
N THR A 200 6.20 -22.33 23.82
CA THR A 200 5.93 -23.75 23.49
C THR A 200 6.10 -23.94 21.98
N PRO A 201 7.34 -24.18 21.50
CA PRO A 201 7.66 -24.15 20.08
C PRO A 201 6.97 -25.19 19.19
N ASN A 202 6.35 -26.21 19.77
CA ASN A 202 5.51 -27.17 19.05
C ASN A 202 4.01 -26.83 19.06
N HIS A 203 3.62 -25.67 19.65
CA HIS A 203 2.26 -25.14 19.54
C HIS A 203 2.22 -24.05 18.49
N TYR A 204 1.21 -24.07 17.63
CA TYR A 204 0.99 -23.07 16.60
C TYR A 204 -0.40 -22.45 16.77
N LEU A 205 -0.48 -21.15 16.73
CA LEU A 205 -1.74 -20.43 16.64
C LEU A 205 -2.10 -20.25 15.15
N LEU A 206 -3.20 -20.84 14.75
CA LEU A 206 -3.80 -20.64 13.44
C LEU A 206 -5.00 -19.70 13.58
N LEU A 207 -4.99 -18.62 12.81
CA LEU A 207 -6.10 -17.70 12.65
C LEU A 207 -6.53 -17.72 11.19
N ILE A 208 -7.83 -17.89 10.93
CA ILE A 208 -8.39 -17.78 9.58
C ILE A 208 -9.58 -16.82 9.64
N GLU A 209 -9.63 -15.87 8.72
CA GLU A 209 -10.76 -14.97 8.55
C GLU A 209 -11.68 -15.49 7.43
N TRP A 210 -12.97 -15.54 7.72
CA TRP A 210 -14.03 -16.01 6.83
C TRP A 210 -15.10 -14.96 6.61
N ASP A 211 -15.79 -15.01 5.48
CA ASP A 211 -16.96 -14.15 5.22
C ASP A 211 -18.09 -14.40 6.21
N SER A 212 -18.27 -15.65 6.65
CA SER A 212 -19.27 -16.04 7.62
C SER A 212 -18.92 -17.39 8.28
N LEU A 213 -19.64 -17.74 9.35
CA LEU A 213 -19.52 -19.05 9.99
C LEU A 213 -19.89 -20.19 9.02
N GLU A 214 -20.93 -20.01 8.22
CA GLU A 214 -21.38 -20.97 7.22
C GLU A 214 -20.33 -21.21 6.14
N ALA A 215 -19.58 -20.18 5.74
CA ALA A 215 -18.48 -20.31 4.78
C ALA A 215 -17.41 -21.30 5.30
N HIS A 216 -17.10 -21.26 6.61
CA HIS A 216 -16.20 -22.22 7.23
C HIS A 216 -16.87 -23.58 7.45
N GLU A 217 -17.98 -23.64 8.22
CA GLU A 217 -18.53 -24.91 8.69
C GLU A 217 -19.19 -25.73 7.60
N GLU A 218 -19.97 -25.08 6.73
CA GLU A 218 -20.67 -25.76 5.64
C GLU A 218 -19.86 -25.72 4.34
N GLY A 219 -19.29 -24.56 4.03
CA GLY A 219 -18.52 -24.35 2.79
C GLY A 219 -17.21 -25.13 2.79
N PHE A 220 -16.30 -24.83 3.70
CA PHE A 220 -14.98 -25.48 3.74
C PHE A 220 -15.04 -26.87 4.39
N ARG A 221 -15.51 -26.97 5.65
CA ARG A 221 -15.52 -28.26 6.39
C ARG A 221 -16.43 -29.30 5.76
N GLY A 222 -17.47 -28.90 5.05
CA GLY A 222 -18.35 -29.80 4.27
C GLY A 222 -17.82 -30.18 2.89
N SER A 223 -16.65 -29.73 2.48
CA SER A 223 -16.13 -29.88 1.11
C SER A 223 -15.04 -30.97 0.98
N PRO A 224 -14.82 -31.48 -0.25
CA PRO A 224 -13.66 -32.33 -0.54
C PRO A 224 -12.29 -31.67 -0.28
N ALA A 225 -12.23 -30.33 -0.26
CA ALA A 225 -11.03 -29.59 0.07
C ALA A 225 -10.62 -29.81 1.54
N TYR A 226 -11.60 -29.88 2.45
CA TYR A 226 -11.34 -30.19 3.85
C TYR A 226 -10.79 -31.62 4.04
N ASP A 227 -11.24 -32.60 3.26
CA ASP A 227 -10.68 -33.96 3.32
C ASP A 227 -9.19 -33.97 2.96
N GLN A 228 -8.79 -33.15 1.98
CA GLN A 228 -7.38 -33.00 1.61
C GLN A 228 -6.59 -32.27 2.71
N TRP A 229 -7.13 -31.18 3.27
CA TRP A 229 -6.57 -30.48 4.42
C TRP A 229 -6.34 -31.41 5.60
N ARG A 230 -7.37 -32.17 5.95
CA ARG A 230 -7.35 -33.17 7.04
C ARG A 230 -6.28 -34.23 6.82
N ALA A 231 -6.20 -34.79 5.61
CA ALA A 231 -5.21 -35.81 5.27
C ALA A 231 -3.77 -35.29 5.39
N LEU A 232 -3.53 -34.03 5.08
CA LEU A 232 -2.20 -33.41 5.18
C LEU A 232 -1.81 -33.07 6.62
N LEU A 233 -2.74 -32.69 7.50
CA LEU A 233 -2.40 -32.02 8.75
C LEU A 233 -2.82 -32.75 10.04
N HIS A 234 -3.96 -33.47 10.05
CA HIS A 234 -4.54 -33.95 11.32
C HIS A 234 -3.67 -34.99 12.06
N HIS A 235 -2.82 -35.72 11.34
CA HIS A 235 -1.93 -36.71 11.94
C HIS A 235 -0.72 -36.12 12.68
N PHE A 236 -0.59 -34.78 12.65
CA PHE A 236 0.43 -34.07 13.41
C PHE A 236 -0.04 -33.63 14.80
N TYR A 237 -1.35 -33.61 15.08
CA TYR A 237 -1.90 -33.04 16.31
C TYR A 237 -2.07 -34.05 17.44
N GLU A 238 -1.57 -33.68 18.63
CA GLU A 238 -1.79 -34.47 19.86
C GLU A 238 -1.71 -33.50 21.09
N PRO A 239 -2.85 -33.31 21.84
CA PRO A 239 -4.21 -33.82 21.57
C PRO A 239 -4.81 -33.17 20.31
N PHE A 240 -5.96 -33.68 19.86
CA PHE A 240 -6.67 -33.07 18.74
C PHE A 240 -7.19 -31.68 19.16
N PRO A 241 -6.96 -30.61 18.34
CA PRO A 241 -7.27 -29.25 18.73
C PRO A 241 -8.77 -28.95 18.69
N GLU A 242 -9.19 -28.01 19.55
CA GLU A 242 -10.53 -27.41 19.50
C GLU A 242 -10.48 -26.13 18.67
N VAL A 243 -11.50 -25.91 17.84
CA VAL A 243 -11.67 -24.74 17.01
C VAL A 243 -12.72 -23.83 17.65
N ALA A 244 -12.40 -22.54 17.76
CA ALA A 244 -13.32 -21.52 18.23
C ALA A 244 -13.55 -20.44 17.16
N HIS A 245 -14.74 -19.82 17.18
CA HIS A 245 -15.10 -18.76 16.26
C HIS A 245 -15.39 -17.47 17.03
N PHE A 246 -14.91 -16.36 16.47
CA PHE A 246 -15.03 -15.03 17.07
C PHE A 246 -15.56 -14.04 16.04
N ALA A 247 -16.45 -13.15 16.48
CA ALA A 247 -16.82 -11.94 15.74
C ALA A 247 -16.02 -10.77 16.30
N GLU A 248 -15.44 -9.94 15.43
CA GLU A 248 -14.73 -8.75 15.87
C GLU A 248 -15.71 -7.72 16.45
N ILE A 249 -15.39 -7.20 17.64
CA ILE A 249 -16.17 -6.15 18.31
C ILE A 249 -15.50 -4.79 18.20
N VAL A 250 -14.15 -4.78 18.19
CA VAL A 250 -13.37 -3.55 18.08
C VAL A 250 -12.00 -3.84 17.47
N ARG A 251 -11.58 -3.01 16.54
CA ARG A 251 -10.22 -2.99 16.00
C ARG A 251 -9.65 -1.59 16.18
N LEU A 252 -8.49 -1.49 16.81
CA LEU A 252 -7.73 -0.25 16.91
C LEU A 252 -6.43 -0.43 16.11
N ARG A 253 -6.22 0.45 15.15
CA ARG A 253 -4.97 0.49 14.38
C ARG A 253 -4.12 1.67 14.87
N GLY A 254 -2.79 1.48 15.00
CA GLY A 254 -1.83 2.49 15.44
C GLY A 254 -1.16 3.21 14.27
#